data_c70a8c278ebc6c735f16ff1f46bd9ca3
#
_entry.id   c70a8c278ebc6c735f16ff1f46bd9ca3
#
_cell.length_a   1.000
_cell.length_b   1.000
_cell.length_c   1.000
_cell.angle_alpha   90.00
_cell.angle_beta   90.00
_cell.angle_gamma   90.00
#
_symmetry.space_group_name_H-M   'P 1'
#
loop_
_entity.id
_entity.type
_entity.pdbx_description
1 polymer ?
#
loop_
_entity_poly.entity_id
_entity_poly.type
_entity_poly.pdbx_seq_one_letter_code
_entity_poly.pdbx_strand_id
1 'polypeptide(L)'
;MTHTLHRLGSYESLSHDFCVLVRTASGYNDTQASRDMAEQFVCLALTHNPVNIGNHAGNIHVCGIGPIREYIRIKGSCNVVFACQGDLKGFIKDLQAINFSLSVTVSGLEDLVREVCSDCGIVPHSVNMSLGMFGKMSTLPRPEVLEITTMCGHHQVSPYLVEDTVRKIRNGVLTSREGALRVLQPCPCGVFNLKRAEQILRQLASEG
;
A
#
# COMPACT_ATOMS: atom_id res chain seq x y z
N MET A 1 1.79 -12.56 4.71
CA MET A 1 1.10 -11.43 4.05
C MET A 1 1.68 -11.25 2.65
N THR A 2 1.17 -12.03 1.71
CA THR A 2 1.72 -12.08 0.35
C THR A 2 0.95 -11.20 -0.65
N HIS A 3 -0.20 -10.68 -0.27
CA HIS A 3 -1.07 -9.91 -1.18
C HIS A 3 -0.47 -8.62 -1.71
N THR A 4 0.60 -8.09 -1.10
CA THR A 4 1.32 -6.92 -1.58
C THR A 4 2.51 -7.25 -2.49
N LEU A 5 2.88 -8.53 -2.66
CA LEU A 5 4.03 -8.96 -3.46
C LEU A 5 3.78 -8.96 -4.97
N HIS A 6 2.51 -9.01 -5.41
CA HIS A 6 2.16 -9.25 -6.81
C HIS A 6 1.82 -7.96 -7.56
N ARG A 7 2.39 -6.83 -7.14
CA ARG A 7 2.22 -5.55 -7.81
C ARG A 7 2.97 -5.54 -9.13
N LEU A 8 2.31 -5.07 -10.16
CA LEU A 8 2.89 -4.92 -11.50
C LEU A 8 3.20 -3.47 -11.80
N GLY A 9 4.14 -3.26 -12.71
CA GLY A 9 4.52 -1.96 -13.22
C GLY A 9 5.95 -1.91 -13.71
N SER A 10 6.32 -0.80 -14.34
CA SER A 10 7.71 -0.51 -14.65
C SER A 10 8.50 -0.27 -13.36
N TYR A 11 9.82 -0.38 -13.44
CA TYR A 11 10.70 -0.07 -12.31
C TYR A 11 10.42 1.36 -11.77
N GLU A 12 10.32 2.34 -12.66
CA GLU A 12 10.00 3.73 -12.32
C GLU A 12 8.68 3.84 -11.56
N SER A 13 7.61 3.21 -12.05
CA SER A 13 6.30 3.21 -11.40
C SER A 13 6.34 2.55 -10.01
N LEU A 14 7.03 1.41 -9.89
CA LEU A 14 7.15 0.66 -8.64
C LEU A 14 8.11 1.29 -7.63
N SER A 15 9.05 2.15 -8.07
CA SER A 15 9.96 2.89 -7.18
C SER A 15 9.24 3.90 -6.28
N HIS A 16 7.96 4.15 -6.56
CA HIS A 16 7.06 4.99 -5.77
C HIS A 16 5.99 4.21 -5.02
N ASP A 17 6.24 2.93 -4.70
CA ASP A 17 5.19 2.06 -4.13
C ASP A 17 5.71 1.15 -3.01
N PHE A 18 5.72 1.68 -1.80
CA PHE A 18 6.15 0.97 -0.60
C PHE A 18 4.97 0.72 0.34
N CYS A 19 4.65 -0.54 0.58
CA CYS A 19 3.59 -0.94 1.50
C CYS A 19 4.19 -1.51 2.78
N VAL A 20 3.84 -0.93 3.91
CA VAL A 20 4.34 -1.34 5.24
C VAL A 20 3.18 -1.88 6.06
N LEU A 21 3.37 -3.07 6.63
CA LEU A 21 2.32 -3.79 7.33
C LEU A 21 2.80 -4.18 8.72
N VAL A 22 1.92 -3.96 9.71
CA VAL A 22 2.07 -4.47 11.08
C VAL A 22 0.87 -5.30 11.46
N ARG A 23 1.09 -6.42 12.17
CA ARG A 23 0.03 -7.26 12.71
C ARG A 23 0.46 -7.92 14.00
N THR A 24 -0.47 -8.01 14.95
CA THR A 24 -0.36 -8.95 16.05
C THR A 24 -0.77 -10.36 15.59
N ALA A 25 -0.22 -11.37 16.22
CA ALA A 25 -0.54 -12.78 15.99
C ALA A 25 -1.45 -13.27 17.13
N SER A 26 -2.67 -13.71 16.74
CA SER A 26 -3.65 -14.21 17.70
C SER A 26 -3.10 -15.38 18.52
N GLY A 27 -3.31 -15.34 19.83
CA GLY A 27 -2.83 -16.35 20.76
C GLY A 27 -1.32 -16.34 21.03
N TYR A 28 -0.58 -15.38 20.44
CA TYR A 28 0.87 -15.27 20.65
C TYR A 28 1.28 -13.90 21.22
N ASN A 29 0.99 -12.81 20.51
CA ASN A 29 1.33 -11.45 20.90
C ASN A 29 0.19 -10.45 20.73
N ASP A 30 -1.06 -10.89 20.76
CA ASP A 30 -2.26 -10.05 20.69
C ASP A 30 -2.61 -9.40 22.06
N THR A 31 -1.60 -8.89 22.72
CA THR A 31 -1.70 -8.22 24.03
C THR A 31 -2.10 -6.75 23.88
N GLN A 32 -2.52 -6.13 25.00
CA GLN A 32 -2.79 -4.68 25.00
C GLN A 32 -1.54 -3.88 24.63
N ALA A 33 -0.37 -4.24 25.17
CA ALA A 33 0.90 -3.59 24.85
C ALA A 33 1.22 -3.65 23.34
N SER A 34 0.94 -4.78 22.69
CA SER A 34 1.12 -4.90 21.24
C SER A 34 0.13 -4.03 20.44
N ARG A 35 -1.10 -3.87 20.90
CA ARG A 35 -2.08 -2.97 20.29
C ARG A 35 -1.69 -1.50 20.48
N ASP A 36 -1.18 -1.13 21.64
CA ASP A 36 -0.66 0.20 21.91
C ASP A 36 0.57 0.51 21.02
N MET A 37 1.42 -0.49 20.80
CA MET A 37 2.54 -0.39 19.86
C MET A 37 2.07 -0.21 18.42
N ALA A 38 1.03 -0.93 17.99
CA ALA A 38 0.43 -0.75 16.66
C ALA A 38 -0.25 0.64 16.49
N GLU A 39 -0.75 1.24 17.56
CA GLU A 39 -1.24 2.62 17.57
C GLU A 39 -0.09 3.61 17.39
N GLN A 40 1.05 3.40 18.05
CA GLN A 40 2.26 4.21 17.86
C GLN A 40 2.77 4.13 16.41
N PHE A 41 2.72 2.94 15.80
CA PHE A 41 3.06 2.75 14.39
C PHE A 41 2.25 3.70 13.49
N VAL A 42 0.96 3.84 13.71
CA VAL A 42 0.11 4.75 12.92
C VAL A 42 0.42 6.21 13.24
N CYS A 43 0.62 6.56 14.50
CA CYS A 43 0.99 7.92 14.89
C CYS A 43 2.29 8.35 14.20
N LEU A 44 3.31 7.52 14.20
CA LEU A 44 4.56 7.79 13.49
C LEU A 44 4.37 7.83 11.97
N ALA A 45 3.60 6.89 11.40
CA ALA A 45 3.35 6.89 9.96
C ALA A 45 2.73 8.21 9.47
N LEU A 46 1.82 8.79 10.25
CA LEU A 46 1.18 10.06 9.92
C LEU A 46 2.14 11.26 9.85
N THR A 47 3.32 11.18 10.46
CA THR A 47 4.36 12.24 10.38
C THR A 47 5.26 12.12 9.15
N HIS A 48 5.14 11.02 8.37
CA HIS A 48 5.98 10.72 7.19
C HIS A 48 5.22 10.68 5.86
N ASN A 49 4.23 11.55 5.67
CA ASN A 49 3.49 11.73 4.41
C ASN A 49 2.94 10.44 3.77
N PRO A 50 2.23 9.58 4.49
CA PRO A 50 1.67 8.37 3.93
C PRO A 50 0.62 8.71 2.87
N VAL A 51 0.59 7.96 1.77
CA VAL A 51 -0.40 8.15 0.70
C VAL A 51 -1.68 7.35 0.94
N ASN A 52 -1.64 6.37 1.83
CA ASN A 52 -2.81 5.66 2.32
C ASN A 52 -2.50 4.95 3.65
N ILE A 53 -3.51 4.82 4.48
CA ILE A 53 -3.49 4.05 5.73
C ILE A 53 -4.80 3.27 5.79
N GLY A 54 -4.77 2.02 6.27
CA GLY A 54 -6.00 1.28 6.47
C GLY A 54 -5.82 -0.09 7.12
N ASN A 55 -6.95 -0.72 7.34
CA ASN A 55 -7.08 -2.07 7.86
C ASN A 55 -8.47 -2.64 7.49
N HIS A 56 -8.96 -3.66 8.17
CA HIS A 56 -10.27 -4.22 7.87
C HIS A 56 -11.46 -3.30 8.16
N ALA A 57 -11.28 -2.21 8.92
CA ALA A 57 -12.33 -1.20 9.14
C ALA A 57 -12.50 -0.28 7.93
N GLY A 58 -11.47 -0.13 7.09
CA GLY A 58 -11.47 0.72 5.93
C GLY A 58 -10.12 1.40 5.71
N ASN A 59 -10.06 2.27 4.70
CA ASN A 59 -8.90 3.13 4.43
C ASN A 59 -9.19 4.60 4.76
N ILE A 60 -8.13 5.37 4.99
CA ILE A 60 -8.21 6.76 5.47
C ILE A 60 -9.01 7.69 4.55
N HIS A 61 -9.04 7.41 3.24
CA HIS A 61 -9.77 8.22 2.24
C HIS A 61 -11.27 7.94 2.20
N VAL A 62 -11.71 6.81 2.75
CA VAL A 62 -13.12 6.38 2.75
C VAL A 62 -13.75 6.58 4.12
N CYS A 63 -13.09 6.16 5.18
CA CYS A 63 -13.68 6.18 6.54
C CYS A 63 -12.98 7.16 7.51
N GLY A 64 -11.91 7.83 7.06
CA GLY A 64 -11.08 8.64 7.95
C GLY A 64 -10.24 7.80 8.92
N ILE A 65 -9.49 8.48 9.80
CA ILE A 65 -8.55 7.80 10.69
C ILE A 65 -9.22 7.16 11.93
N GLY A 66 -10.36 7.67 12.36
CA GLY A 66 -11.05 7.24 13.59
C GLY A 66 -11.36 5.74 13.62
N PRO A 67 -12.14 5.19 12.66
CA PRO A 67 -12.47 3.77 12.61
C PRO A 67 -11.22 2.88 12.46
N ILE A 68 -10.18 3.35 11.77
CA ILE A 68 -8.91 2.63 11.62
C ILE A 68 -8.24 2.45 12.99
N ARG A 69 -8.14 3.52 13.77
CA ARG A 69 -7.56 3.49 15.12
C ARG A 69 -8.38 2.65 16.08
N GLU A 70 -9.68 2.71 16.02
CA GLU A 70 -10.57 1.85 16.81
C GLU A 70 -10.30 0.37 16.53
N TYR A 71 -10.18 0.00 15.24
CA TYR A 71 -9.84 -1.37 14.86
C TYR A 71 -8.45 -1.81 15.37
N ILE A 72 -7.45 -0.92 15.36
CA ILE A 72 -6.11 -1.19 15.89
C ILE A 72 -6.18 -1.53 17.38
N ARG A 73 -6.95 -0.80 18.17
CA ARG A 73 -7.12 -1.04 19.60
C ARG A 73 -7.75 -2.41 19.92
N ILE A 74 -8.45 -3.01 18.94
CA ILE A 74 -9.08 -4.32 19.09
C ILE A 74 -8.20 -5.43 18.51
N LYS A 75 -7.56 -5.19 17.35
CA LYS A 75 -6.90 -6.23 16.53
C LYS A 75 -5.42 -6.01 16.27
N GLY A 76 -4.84 -4.88 16.67
CA GLY A 76 -3.40 -4.60 16.53
C GLY A 76 -2.88 -4.72 15.08
N SER A 77 -3.65 -4.28 14.08
CA SER A 77 -3.34 -4.49 12.66
C SER A 77 -3.53 -3.21 11.85
N CYS A 78 -2.51 -2.83 11.08
CA CYS A 78 -2.56 -1.68 10.19
C CYS A 78 -1.65 -1.87 8.98
N ASN A 79 -2.01 -1.23 7.87
CA ASN A 79 -1.21 -1.12 6.66
C ASN A 79 -1.04 0.38 6.34
N VAL A 80 0.15 0.73 5.86
CA VAL A 80 0.51 2.09 5.46
C VAL A 80 1.21 2.02 4.12
N VAL A 81 1.01 3.01 3.26
CA VAL A 81 1.67 3.11 1.96
C VAL A 81 2.42 4.42 1.87
N PHE A 82 3.69 4.34 1.46
CA PHE A 82 4.53 5.48 1.12
C PHE A 82 4.82 5.51 -0.38
N ALA A 83 4.85 6.70 -0.97
CA ALA A 83 5.24 6.92 -2.37
C ALA A 83 6.65 7.49 -2.52
N CYS A 84 7.42 7.56 -1.43
CA CYS A 84 8.78 8.10 -1.42
C CYS A 84 9.66 7.21 -0.52
N GLN A 85 10.81 6.81 -1.04
CA GLN A 85 11.80 6.04 -0.28
C GLN A 85 12.31 6.81 0.95
N GLY A 86 12.44 8.14 0.84
CA GLY A 86 12.84 8.99 1.95
C GLY A 86 11.84 9.00 3.10
N ASP A 87 10.53 9.04 2.80
CA ASP A 87 9.46 8.96 3.80
C ASP A 87 9.47 7.59 4.49
N LEU A 88 9.62 6.49 3.72
CA LEU A 88 9.78 5.15 4.27
C LEU A 88 10.99 5.06 5.19
N LYS A 89 12.15 5.57 4.77
CA LYS A 89 13.39 5.55 5.55
C LYS A 89 13.24 6.33 6.87
N GLY A 90 12.67 7.54 6.82
CA GLY A 90 12.38 8.33 8.02
C GLY A 90 11.48 7.56 8.99
N PHE A 91 10.40 7.00 8.47
CA PHE A 91 9.46 6.20 9.26
C PHE A 91 10.12 4.98 9.94
N ILE A 92 10.97 4.22 9.20
CA ILE A 92 11.67 3.07 9.76
C ILE A 92 12.67 3.49 10.87
N LYS A 93 13.36 4.60 10.70
CA LYS A 93 14.26 5.15 11.76
C LYS A 93 13.50 5.51 13.03
N ASP A 94 12.33 6.13 12.90
CA ASP A 94 11.53 6.49 14.06
C ASP A 94 10.95 5.25 14.76
N LEU A 95 10.59 4.20 14.03
CA LEU A 95 10.22 2.92 14.62
C LEU A 95 11.37 2.30 15.42
N GLN A 96 12.61 2.38 14.93
CA GLN A 96 13.78 1.91 15.67
C GLN A 96 13.99 2.73 16.96
N ALA A 97 13.83 4.05 16.89
CA ALA A 97 14.04 4.96 18.03
C ALA A 97 13.11 4.64 19.22
N ILE A 98 11.91 4.12 18.95
CA ILE A 98 10.96 3.70 20.01
C ILE A 98 11.10 2.23 20.42
N ASN A 99 12.14 1.51 19.96
CA ASN A 99 12.32 0.07 20.19
C ASN A 99 11.07 -0.74 19.79
N PHE A 100 10.55 -0.50 18.60
CA PHE A 100 9.33 -1.14 18.10
C PHE A 100 9.45 -2.67 18.09
N SER A 101 8.60 -3.35 18.85
CA SER A 101 8.73 -4.79 19.16
C SER A 101 7.87 -5.70 18.30
N LEU A 102 7.01 -5.16 17.43
CA LEU A 102 6.22 -5.96 16.50
C LEU A 102 6.95 -6.19 15.18
N SER A 103 6.66 -7.32 14.53
CA SER A 103 7.17 -7.59 13.19
C SER A 103 6.58 -6.61 12.18
N VAL A 104 7.46 -5.99 11.40
CA VAL A 104 7.11 -5.09 10.30
C VAL A 104 7.45 -5.75 8.98
N THR A 105 6.51 -5.79 8.07
CA THR A 105 6.73 -6.27 6.70
C THR A 105 6.73 -5.09 5.75
N VAL A 106 7.79 -4.92 4.97
CA VAL A 106 7.88 -3.91 3.92
C VAL A 106 7.81 -4.60 2.55
N SER A 107 6.89 -4.17 1.71
CA SER A 107 6.78 -4.62 0.32
C SER A 107 7.10 -3.46 -0.62
N GLY A 108 7.99 -3.70 -1.58
CA GLY A 108 8.45 -2.74 -2.58
C GLY A 108 9.47 -3.39 -3.52
N LEU A 109 10.15 -2.61 -4.35
CA LEU A 109 11.29 -3.09 -5.12
C LEU A 109 12.40 -3.53 -4.15
N GLU A 110 12.94 -4.73 -4.38
CA GLU A 110 13.87 -5.38 -3.46
C GLU A 110 15.13 -4.55 -3.21
N ASP A 111 15.72 -4.01 -4.25
CA ASP A 111 16.91 -3.17 -4.19
C ASP A 111 16.68 -1.90 -3.35
N LEU A 112 15.56 -1.19 -3.57
CA LEU A 112 15.23 0.02 -2.83
C LEU A 112 14.91 -0.26 -1.35
N VAL A 113 14.19 -1.35 -1.07
CA VAL A 113 13.91 -1.75 0.32
C VAL A 113 15.19 -2.18 1.02
N ARG A 114 16.08 -2.90 0.34
CA ARG A 114 17.38 -3.31 0.86
C ARG A 114 18.28 -2.11 1.16
N GLU A 115 18.28 -1.09 0.30
CA GLU A 115 18.97 0.19 0.54
C GLU A 115 18.46 0.87 1.82
N VAL A 116 17.13 0.99 1.99
CA VAL A 116 16.53 1.54 3.22
C VAL A 116 16.97 0.74 4.45
N CYS A 117 16.95 -0.59 4.38
CA CYS A 117 17.41 -1.44 5.49
C CYS A 117 18.89 -1.20 5.82
N SER A 118 19.75 -1.13 4.79
CA SER A 118 21.18 -0.86 4.95
C SER A 118 21.43 0.50 5.61
N ASP A 119 20.75 1.54 5.14
CA ASP A 119 20.86 2.91 5.67
C ASP A 119 20.35 3.06 7.11
N CYS A 120 19.48 2.14 7.54
CA CYS A 120 18.97 2.06 8.90
C CYS A 120 19.73 1.06 9.76
N GLY A 121 20.76 0.36 9.22
CA GLY A 121 21.48 -0.69 9.95
C GLY A 121 20.63 -1.91 10.29
N ILE A 122 19.61 -2.21 9.46
CA ILE A 122 18.69 -3.34 9.66
C ILE A 122 19.07 -4.50 8.74
N VAL A 123 19.10 -5.70 9.31
CA VAL A 123 19.17 -6.94 8.53
C VAL A 123 17.77 -7.57 8.51
N PRO A 124 17.12 -7.69 7.34
CA PRO A 124 15.84 -8.38 7.25
C PRO A 124 15.94 -9.84 7.70
N HIS A 125 15.05 -10.30 8.58
CA HIS A 125 15.07 -11.69 9.04
C HIS A 125 14.53 -12.69 7.99
N SER A 126 13.77 -12.21 6.99
CA SER A 126 13.26 -13.02 5.88
C SER A 126 12.92 -12.14 4.69
N VAL A 127 13.04 -12.69 3.48
CA VAL A 127 12.67 -12.04 2.23
C VAL A 127 11.77 -12.99 1.44
N ASN A 128 10.63 -12.47 0.96
CA ASN A 128 9.72 -13.17 0.06
C ASN A 128 9.69 -12.43 -1.28
N MET A 129 9.78 -13.17 -2.38
CA MET A 129 9.76 -12.61 -3.72
C MET A 129 8.56 -13.12 -4.51
N SER A 130 7.98 -12.25 -5.37
CA SER A 130 7.02 -12.68 -6.37
C SER A 130 7.76 -13.43 -7.49
N LEU A 131 7.22 -14.57 -7.90
CA LEU A 131 7.72 -15.33 -9.05
C LEU A 131 7.15 -14.82 -10.39
N GLY A 132 6.29 -13.79 -10.36
CA GLY A 132 5.59 -13.30 -11.54
C GLY A 132 4.25 -13.97 -11.80
N MET A 133 3.72 -13.80 -13.01
CA MET A 133 2.45 -14.38 -13.46
C MET A 133 2.71 -15.47 -14.49
N PHE A 134 1.95 -16.55 -14.42
CA PHE A 134 2.07 -17.71 -15.29
C PHE A 134 0.71 -18.12 -15.84
N GLY A 135 0.70 -18.85 -16.95
CA GLY A 135 -0.52 -19.40 -17.57
C GLY A 135 -0.96 -18.62 -18.80
N LYS A 136 -2.26 -18.51 -19.02
CA LYS A 136 -2.83 -17.89 -20.23
C LYS A 136 -2.80 -16.37 -20.14
N MET A 137 -1.62 -15.77 -20.28
CA MET A 137 -1.38 -14.34 -20.14
C MET A 137 -2.20 -13.48 -21.15
N SER A 138 -2.54 -14.05 -22.32
CA SER A 138 -3.31 -13.36 -23.35
C SER A 138 -4.76 -13.02 -22.95
N THR A 139 -5.25 -13.55 -21.83
CA THR A 139 -6.58 -13.22 -21.30
C THR A 139 -6.56 -12.12 -20.26
N LEU A 140 -5.37 -11.66 -19.86
CA LEU A 140 -5.23 -10.60 -18.88
C LEU A 140 -5.57 -9.23 -19.49
N PRO A 141 -6.02 -8.27 -18.68
CA PRO A 141 -6.11 -6.88 -19.07
C PRO A 141 -4.74 -6.34 -19.54
N ARG A 142 -4.76 -5.24 -20.26
CA ARG A 142 -3.51 -4.56 -20.66
C ARG A 142 -2.65 -4.17 -19.46
N PRO A 143 -1.31 -4.09 -19.63
CA PRO A 143 -0.37 -3.90 -18.53
C PRO A 143 -0.69 -2.72 -17.61
N GLU A 144 -1.07 -1.58 -18.15
CA GLU A 144 -1.34 -0.36 -17.38
C GLU A 144 -2.59 -0.50 -16.49
N VAL A 145 -3.60 -1.26 -16.96
CA VAL A 145 -4.77 -1.60 -16.14
C VAL A 145 -4.37 -2.55 -15.02
N LEU A 146 -3.49 -3.51 -15.31
CA LEU A 146 -2.94 -4.42 -14.29
C LEU A 146 -2.09 -3.69 -13.24
N GLU A 147 -1.38 -2.64 -13.61
CA GLU A 147 -0.66 -1.81 -12.64
C GLU A 147 -1.59 -1.26 -11.55
N ILE A 148 -2.80 -0.81 -11.94
CA ILE A 148 -3.78 -0.29 -10.99
C ILE A 148 -4.47 -1.43 -10.21
N THR A 149 -4.95 -2.47 -10.91
CA THR A 149 -5.72 -3.54 -10.25
C THR A 149 -4.89 -4.35 -9.27
N THR A 150 -3.60 -4.54 -9.54
CA THR A 150 -2.67 -5.29 -8.67
C THR A 150 -2.21 -4.51 -7.44
N MET A 151 -2.49 -3.21 -7.34
CA MET A 151 -2.31 -2.48 -6.09
C MET A 151 -3.24 -3.00 -4.98
N CYS A 152 -4.38 -3.59 -5.36
CA CYS A 152 -5.25 -4.32 -4.44
C CYS A 152 -4.93 -5.82 -4.52
N GLY A 153 -4.13 -6.32 -3.59
CA GLY A 153 -3.76 -7.74 -3.55
C GLY A 153 -4.93 -8.71 -3.27
N HIS A 154 -6.12 -8.19 -2.95
CA HIS A 154 -7.35 -8.98 -2.81
C HIS A 154 -8.19 -9.04 -4.10
N HIS A 155 -7.70 -8.47 -5.20
CA HIS A 155 -8.38 -8.41 -6.51
C HIS A 155 -9.79 -7.79 -6.48
N GLN A 156 -10.02 -6.83 -5.59
CA GLN A 156 -11.33 -6.15 -5.46
C GLN A 156 -11.48 -4.97 -6.44
N VAL A 157 -10.38 -4.52 -7.06
CA VAL A 157 -10.41 -3.46 -8.07
C VAL A 157 -10.60 -4.09 -9.45
N SER A 158 -11.79 -3.93 -10.01
CA SER A 158 -12.13 -4.49 -11.32
C SER A 158 -11.42 -3.75 -12.47
N PRO A 159 -10.89 -4.45 -13.49
CA PRO A 159 -10.40 -3.84 -14.73
C PRO A 159 -11.43 -2.95 -15.40
N TYR A 160 -12.70 -3.34 -15.43
CA TYR A 160 -13.79 -2.55 -16.01
C TYR A 160 -14.01 -1.22 -15.25
N LEU A 161 -13.82 -1.22 -13.93
CA LEU A 161 -13.87 0.03 -13.14
C LEU A 161 -12.74 0.97 -13.53
N VAL A 162 -11.54 0.44 -13.78
CA VAL A 162 -10.37 1.24 -14.21
C VAL A 162 -10.63 1.83 -15.58
N GLU A 163 -11.06 1.02 -16.56
CA GLU A 163 -11.34 1.47 -17.94
C GLU A 163 -12.46 2.51 -18.00
N ASP A 164 -13.58 2.30 -17.26
CA ASP A 164 -14.64 3.29 -17.15
C ASP A 164 -14.15 4.60 -16.51
N THR A 165 -13.25 4.51 -15.54
CA THR A 165 -12.65 5.68 -14.90
C THR A 165 -11.76 6.45 -15.87
N VAL A 166 -10.91 5.76 -16.65
CA VAL A 166 -10.09 6.38 -17.71
C VAL A 166 -10.96 7.11 -18.71
N ARG A 167 -12.04 6.46 -19.20
CA ARG A 167 -13.00 7.08 -20.13
C ARG A 167 -13.63 8.35 -19.54
N LYS A 168 -14.01 8.35 -18.28
CA LYS A 168 -14.57 9.52 -17.60
C LYS A 168 -13.56 10.66 -17.43
N ILE A 169 -12.29 10.34 -17.19
CA ILE A 169 -11.22 11.35 -17.14
C ILE A 169 -11.01 11.97 -18.53
N ARG A 170 -10.92 11.16 -19.60
CA ARG A 170 -10.81 11.63 -20.99
C ARG A 170 -11.93 12.58 -21.39
N ASN A 171 -13.14 12.28 -20.96
CA ASN A 171 -14.32 13.09 -21.24
C ASN A 171 -14.47 14.32 -20.32
N GLY A 172 -13.50 14.59 -19.45
CA GLY A 172 -13.54 15.72 -18.51
C GLY A 172 -14.59 15.60 -17.38
N VAL A 173 -15.18 14.42 -17.21
CA VAL A 173 -16.18 14.15 -16.14
C VAL A 173 -15.52 13.99 -14.78
N LEU A 174 -14.30 13.47 -14.75
CA LEU A 174 -13.48 13.28 -13.56
C LEU A 174 -12.09 13.86 -13.76
N THR A 175 -11.51 14.40 -12.69
CA THR A 175 -10.08 14.63 -12.61
C THR A 175 -9.34 13.30 -12.37
N SER A 176 -8.04 13.22 -12.64
CA SER A 176 -7.23 12.03 -12.34
C SER A 176 -7.26 11.69 -10.85
N ARG A 177 -7.33 12.70 -9.98
CA ARG A 177 -7.45 12.53 -8.52
C ARG A 177 -8.77 11.91 -8.10
N GLU A 178 -9.88 12.39 -8.62
CA GLU A 178 -11.22 11.82 -8.39
C GLU A 178 -11.31 10.40 -8.93
N GLY A 179 -10.71 10.15 -10.11
CA GLY A 179 -10.58 8.81 -10.67
C GLY A 179 -9.80 7.86 -9.77
N ALA A 180 -8.67 8.30 -9.22
CA ALA A 180 -7.87 7.51 -8.29
C ALA A 180 -8.64 7.19 -6.99
N LEU A 181 -9.37 8.15 -6.44
CA LEU A 181 -10.24 7.91 -5.28
C LEU A 181 -11.35 6.90 -5.60
N ARG A 182 -11.93 6.98 -6.81
CA ARG A 182 -12.97 6.03 -7.25
C ARG A 182 -12.47 4.59 -7.35
N VAL A 183 -11.29 4.36 -7.95
CA VAL A 183 -10.73 3.02 -8.07
C VAL A 183 -10.15 2.47 -6.77
N LEU A 184 -9.82 3.34 -5.82
CA LEU A 184 -9.37 2.97 -4.48
C LEU A 184 -10.52 2.42 -3.60
N GLN A 185 -11.77 2.90 -3.79
CA GLN A 185 -12.89 2.55 -2.91
C GLN A 185 -13.09 1.05 -2.65
N PRO A 186 -12.95 0.14 -3.65
CA PRO A 186 -13.08 -1.29 -3.41
C PRO A 186 -11.94 -1.90 -2.58
N CYS A 187 -10.87 -1.17 -2.29
CA CYS A 187 -9.72 -1.64 -1.51
C CYS A 187 -9.75 -1.08 -0.08
N PRO A 188 -10.43 -1.73 0.88
CA PRO A 188 -10.59 -1.19 2.24
C PRO A 188 -9.29 -1.19 3.03
N CYS A 189 -8.42 -2.19 2.84
CA CYS A 189 -7.28 -2.47 3.74
C CYS A 189 -6.14 -1.44 3.72
N GLY A 190 -6.22 -0.39 2.89
CA GLY A 190 -5.25 0.71 2.88
C GLY A 190 -3.93 0.42 2.15
N VAL A 191 -3.78 -0.72 1.46
CA VAL A 191 -2.56 -1.04 0.70
C VAL A 191 -2.53 -0.42 -0.70
N PHE A 192 -3.61 0.21 -1.14
CA PHE A 192 -3.72 0.82 -2.46
C PHE A 192 -2.98 2.16 -2.48
N ASN A 193 -2.05 2.34 -3.43
CA ASN A 193 -1.28 3.57 -3.58
C ASN A 193 -2.05 4.60 -4.40
N LEU A 194 -2.69 5.54 -3.72
CA LEU A 194 -3.53 6.56 -4.35
C LEU A 194 -2.73 7.49 -5.29
N LYS A 195 -1.51 7.88 -4.91
CA LYS A 195 -0.67 8.79 -5.70
C LYS A 195 -0.20 8.13 -6.99
N ARG A 196 0.23 6.87 -6.91
CA ARG A 196 0.62 6.07 -8.07
C ARG A 196 -0.56 5.85 -9.02
N ALA A 197 -1.74 5.50 -8.49
CA ALA A 197 -2.95 5.35 -9.31
C ALA A 197 -3.34 6.64 -10.04
N GLU A 198 -3.23 7.79 -9.38
CA GLU A 198 -3.49 9.10 -10.01
C GLU A 198 -2.56 9.37 -11.19
N GLN A 199 -1.27 9.04 -11.05
CA GLN A 199 -0.26 9.21 -12.11
C GLN A 199 -0.58 8.30 -13.31
N ILE A 200 -0.84 7.01 -13.07
CA ILE A 200 -1.15 6.04 -14.13
C ILE A 200 -2.45 6.42 -14.85
N LEU A 201 -3.49 6.79 -14.11
CA LEU A 201 -4.77 7.23 -14.71
C LEU A 201 -4.61 8.49 -15.58
N ARG A 202 -3.75 9.42 -15.17
CA ARG A 202 -3.43 10.62 -15.96
C ARG A 202 -2.75 10.25 -17.27
N GLN A 203 -1.75 9.37 -17.23
CA GLN A 203 -1.07 8.87 -18.43
C GLN A 203 -2.04 8.17 -19.37
N LEU A 204 -2.80 7.19 -18.87
CA LEU A 204 -3.79 6.47 -19.63
C LEU A 204 -4.86 7.38 -20.28
N ALA A 205 -5.22 8.46 -19.62
CA ALA A 205 -6.19 9.41 -20.17
C ALA A 205 -5.60 10.30 -21.26
N SER A 206 -4.28 10.54 -21.26
CA SER A 206 -3.61 11.35 -22.27
C SER A 206 -3.23 10.61 -23.56
N GLU A 207 -3.16 9.28 -23.52
CA GLU A 207 -2.75 8.41 -24.65
C GLU A 207 -3.87 8.10 -25.65
N GLY A 208 -5.02 8.63 -25.53
CA GLY A 208 -6.19 8.40 -26.40
C GLY A 208 -6.89 9.67 -26.81
#